data_2e5817decde94773a79fd40945f10dae
#
_entry.id   2e5817decde94773a79fd40945f10dae
#
_cell.length_a   1.000
_cell.length_b   1.000
_cell.length_c   1.000
_cell.angle_alpha   90.00
_cell.angle_beta   90.00
_cell.angle_gamma   90.00
#
_symmetry.space_group_name_H-M   'P 1'
#
loop_
_entity.id
_entity.type
_entity.pdbx_description
1 polymer ?
#
loop_
_entity_poly.entity_id
_entity_poly.type
_entity_poly.pdbx_seq_one_letter_code
_entity_poly.pdbx_strand_id
1 'polypeptide(L)'
;KPYERGDIVLFQRDDGNERFYAKRIVGMPGDVLEIKHGQTYINGVEYEEPYLNETPEDLDFGPFQVPEDHYFMMGDNRNSSLDSRYWKNTYVAKDKILAKVIFRSKVYLHFHLGLSDKDSQDDMAAQKGEN
;
A
#
# COMPACT_ATOMS: atom_id res chain seq x y z
N LYS A 1 -9.61 15.37 -1.62
CA LYS A 1 -8.89 14.55 -0.74
C LYS A 1 -8.61 13.18 -1.32
N PRO A 2 -7.43 12.99 -1.74
CA PRO A 2 -7.19 11.85 -2.61
C PRO A 2 -7.19 10.50 -1.90
N TYR A 3 -6.48 10.36 -0.77
CA TYR A 3 -6.31 9.01 -0.22
C TYR A 3 -6.42 8.99 1.28
N GLU A 4 -6.88 7.83 1.79
CA GLU A 4 -7.03 7.60 3.22
C GLU A 4 -6.31 6.33 3.60
N ARG A 5 -5.97 6.22 4.87
CA ARG A 5 -5.43 4.97 5.41
C ARG A 5 -6.43 3.86 5.18
N GLY A 6 -5.94 2.74 4.68
CA GLY A 6 -6.76 1.59 4.36
C GLY A 6 -7.18 1.50 2.90
N ASP A 7 -6.98 2.55 2.12
CA ASP A 7 -7.26 2.49 0.69
C ASP A 7 -6.30 1.53 0.00
N ILE A 8 -6.81 0.75 -0.94
CA ILE A 8 -5.95 -0.02 -1.84
C ILE A 8 -5.75 0.80 -3.09
N VAL A 9 -4.49 0.95 -3.50
CA VAL A 9 -4.15 1.82 -4.62
C VAL A 9 -3.25 1.10 -5.61
N LEU A 10 -3.35 1.53 -6.86
CA LEU A 10 -2.48 1.12 -7.95
C LEU A 10 -1.41 2.19 -8.11
N PHE A 11 -0.15 1.80 -8.12
CA PHE A 11 0.95 2.75 -8.14
C PHE A 11 2.18 2.18 -8.81
N GLN A 12 3.12 3.05 -9.16
CA GLN A 12 4.45 2.66 -9.59
C GLN A 12 5.44 3.00 -8.49
N ARG A 13 6.50 2.19 -8.39
CA ARG A 13 7.58 2.47 -7.47
C ARG A 13 8.67 3.26 -8.19
N ASP A 14 9.44 4.00 -7.42
CA ASP A 14 10.60 4.71 -7.93
C ASP A 14 11.82 3.79 -7.85
N ASP A 15 11.84 2.75 -8.67
CA ASP A 15 12.89 1.72 -8.63
C ASP A 15 13.44 1.40 -10.01
N GLY A 16 13.15 2.25 -11.00
CA GLY A 16 13.62 2.04 -12.38
C GLY A 16 12.80 1.01 -13.14
N ASN A 17 11.77 0.48 -12.53
CA ASN A 17 10.91 -0.55 -13.08
C ASN A 17 9.55 0.08 -13.38
N GLU A 18 8.98 -0.22 -14.55
CA GLU A 18 7.71 0.39 -14.95
C GLU A 18 6.49 -0.43 -14.56
N ARG A 19 6.68 -1.42 -13.69
CA ARG A 19 5.58 -2.24 -13.23
C ARG A 19 4.64 -1.45 -12.33
N PHE A 20 3.39 -1.88 -12.32
CA PHE A 20 2.39 -1.38 -11.39
C PHE A 20 2.25 -2.35 -10.23
N TYR A 21 1.93 -1.79 -9.07
CA TYR A 21 1.72 -2.55 -7.85
C TYR A 21 0.37 -2.17 -7.27
N ALA A 22 -0.28 -3.11 -6.62
CA ALA A 22 -1.53 -2.86 -5.89
C ALA A 22 -1.32 -3.27 -4.45
N LYS A 23 -1.35 -2.29 -3.54
CA LYS A 23 -1.14 -2.51 -2.12
C LYS A 23 -2.04 -1.57 -1.33
N ARG A 24 -2.12 -1.83 -0.04
CA ARG A 24 -2.93 -0.99 0.86
C ARG A 24 -2.06 0.09 1.49
N ILE A 25 -2.61 1.32 1.54
CA ILE A 25 -1.98 2.40 2.29
C ILE A 25 -2.18 2.10 3.77
N VAL A 26 -1.07 1.99 4.51
CA VAL A 26 -1.13 1.81 5.95
C VAL A 26 -0.55 3.03 6.66
N GLY A 27 0.53 3.59 6.15
CA GLY A 27 1.11 4.82 6.71
C GLY A 27 0.77 6.02 5.86
N MET A 28 0.29 7.08 6.50
CA MET A 28 -0.05 8.35 5.87
C MET A 28 1.08 9.35 6.07
N PRO A 29 1.14 10.42 5.26
CA PRO A 29 2.20 11.43 5.43
C PRO A 29 2.26 11.92 6.87
N GLY A 30 3.47 11.96 7.43
CA GLY A 30 3.70 12.41 8.79
C GLY A 30 3.57 11.35 9.86
N ASP A 31 3.10 10.17 9.53
CA ASP A 31 2.97 9.09 10.51
C ASP A 31 4.32 8.53 10.91
N VAL A 32 4.40 8.08 12.16
CA VAL A 32 5.47 7.18 12.60
C VAL A 32 4.85 5.80 12.69
N LEU A 33 5.29 4.90 11.82
CA LEU A 33 4.75 3.55 11.72
C LEU A 33 5.78 2.55 12.24
N GLU A 34 5.33 1.63 13.07
CA GLU A 34 6.22 0.61 13.63
C GLU A 34 5.47 -0.71 13.66
N ILE A 35 6.20 -1.78 13.43
CA ILE A 35 5.65 -3.13 13.53
C ILE A 35 6.43 -3.84 14.62
N LYS A 36 5.71 -4.35 15.63
CA LYS A 36 6.29 -5.08 16.74
C LYS A 36 5.55 -6.39 16.90
N HIS A 37 6.28 -7.49 16.86
CA HIS A 37 5.69 -8.83 16.95
C HIS A 37 4.57 -9.01 15.94
N GLY A 38 4.78 -8.45 14.73
CA GLY A 38 3.78 -8.52 13.65
C GLY A 38 2.65 -7.52 13.75
N GLN A 39 2.47 -6.85 14.88
CA GLN A 39 1.39 -5.91 15.11
C GLN A 39 1.79 -4.52 14.66
N THR A 40 0.91 -3.86 13.90
CA THR A 40 1.16 -2.52 13.40
C THR A 40 0.76 -1.47 14.42
N TYR A 41 1.62 -0.47 14.61
CA TYR A 41 1.38 0.68 15.46
C TYR A 41 1.56 1.95 14.65
N ILE A 42 0.59 2.87 14.78
CA ILE A 42 0.63 4.17 14.12
C ILE A 42 0.71 5.24 15.19
N ASN A 43 1.80 6.00 15.17
CA ASN A 43 2.02 7.06 16.16
C ASN A 43 1.90 6.53 17.59
N GLY A 44 2.41 5.33 17.81
CA GLY A 44 2.44 4.71 19.11
C GLY A 44 1.16 3.99 19.52
N VAL A 45 0.14 3.98 18.68
CA VAL A 45 -1.15 3.38 19.00
C VAL A 45 -1.35 2.15 18.12
N GLU A 46 -1.78 1.05 18.74
CA GLU A 46 -2.08 -0.17 18.00
C GLU A 46 -3.14 0.11 16.95
N TYR A 47 -2.87 -0.33 15.73
CA TYR A 47 -3.78 -0.15 14.61
C TYR A 47 -4.36 -1.50 14.23
N GLU A 48 -5.67 -1.66 14.41
CA GLU A 48 -6.34 -2.92 14.09
C GLU A 48 -6.54 -3.05 12.60
N GLU A 49 -6.29 -4.25 12.09
CA GLU A 49 -6.32 -4.50 10.65
C GLU A 49 -7.23 -5.70 10.37
N PRO A 50 -8.56 -5.45 10.33
CA PRO A 50 -9.52 -6.56 10.20
C PRO A 50 -9.51 -7.25 8.84
N TYR A 51 -8.87 -6.66 7.84
CA TYR A 51 -8.78 -7.24 6.51
C TYR A 51 -7.75 -8.35 6.40
N LEU A 52 -6.93 -8.58 7.42
CA LEU A 52 -5.91 -9.62 7.36
C LEU A 52 -6.56 -10.99 7.56
N ASN A 53 -6.18 -11.95 6.71
CA ASN A 53 -6.67 -13.32 6.80
C ASN A 53 -5.80 -14.21 7.66
N GLU A 54 -4.54 -13.84 7.83
CA GLU A 54 -3.58 -14.61 8.62
C GLU A 54 -2.95 -13.71 9.65
N THR A 55 -2.57 -14.30 10.77
CA THR A 55 -1.77 -13.59 11.77
C THR A 55 -0.41 -13.30 11.18
N PRO A 56 0.04 -12.04 11.16
CA PRO A 56 1.38 -11.73 10.68
C PRO A 56 2.44 -12.43 11.53
N GLU A 57 3.54 -12.80 10.88
CA GLU A 57 4.67 -13.40 11.57
C GLU A 57 5.21 -12.45 12.62
N ASP A 58 5.82 -13.04 13.66
CA ASP A 58 6.38 -12.30 14.79
C ASP A 58 7.70 -11.64 14.35
N LEU A 59 7.57 -10.52 13.65
CA LEU A 59 8.70 -9.76 13.12
C LEU A 59 8.55 -8.31 13.53
N ASP A 60 9.68 -7.64 13.68
CA ASP A 60 9.73 -6.22 14.02
C ASP A 60 10.29 -5.43 12.86
N PHE A 61 9.69 -4.28 12.59
CA PHE A 61 10.15 -3.35 11.55
C PHE A 61 10.00 -1.92 12.03
N GLY A 62 10.90 -1.04 11.59
CA GLY A 62 10.79 0.37 11.86
C GLY A 62 11.54 0.79 13.10
N PRO A 63 11.25 1.97 13.63
CA PRO A 63 10.16 2.87 13.20
C PRO A 63 10.43 3.51 11.84
N PHE A 64 9.33 3.80 11.14
CA PHE A 64 9.35 4.48 9.86
C PHE A 64 8.69 5.84 10.01
N GLN A 65 9.37 6.89 9.64
CA GLN A 65 8.81 8.24 9.61
C GLN A 65 8.36 8.51 8.18
N VAL A 66 7.06 8.52 7.94
CA VAL A 66 6.52 8.70 6.59
C VAL A 66 6.66 10.16 6.18
N PRO A 67 7.38 10.46 5.10
CA PRO A 67 7.56 11.86 4.67
C PRO A 67 6.26 12.48 4.18
N GLU A 68 6.23 13.80 4.10
CA GLU A 68 5.13 14.51 3.48
C GLU A 68 4.98 14.04 2.04
N ASP A 69 3.75 13.99 1.56
CA ASP A 69 3.40 13.59 0.20
C ASP A 69 3.84 12.16 -0.14
N HIS A 70 4.04 11.32 0.85
CA HIS A 70 4.41 9.92 0.67
C HIS A 70 3.52 9.02 1.52
N TYR A 71 3.55 7.74 1.18
CA TYR A 71 2.73 6.72 1.84
C TYR A 71 3.56 5.47 2.09
N PHE A 72 3.18 4.74 3.13
CA PHE A 72 3.77 3.45 3.46
C PHE A 72 2.77 2.37 3.07
N MET A 73 3.18 1.46 2.19
CA MET A 73 2.29 0.47 1.60
C MET A 73 2.56 -0.91 2.17
N MET A 74 1.51 -1.67 2.43
CA MET A 74 1.67 -3.08 2.78
C MET A 74 0.63 -3.92 2.05
N GLY A 75 1.06 -5.12 1.65
CA GLY A 75 0.13 -6.11 1.10
C GLY A 75 -0.67 -6.74 2.22
N ASP A 76 -1.93 -7.11 1.93
CA ASP A 76 -2.78 -7.73 2.93
C ASP A 76 -2.28 -9.12 3.31
N ASN A 77 -1.68 -9.84 2.37
CA ASN A 77 -1.05 -11.12 2.67
C ASN A 77 0.32 -10.86 3.26
N ARG A 78 0.35 -10.46 4.52
CA ARG A 78 1.54 -9.95 5.20
C ARG A 78 2.72 -10.91 5.17
N ASN A 79 2.44 -12.20 5.24
CA ASN A 79 3.50 -13.19 5.30
C ASN A 79 4.11 -13.51 3.95
N SER A 80 3.53 -12.99 2.86
CA SER A 80 4.00 -13.24 1.50
C SER A 80 4.16 -11.98 0.67
N SER A 81 4.06 -10.80 1.28
CA SER A 81 4.11 -9.55 0.54
C SER A 81 5.49 -8.92 0.61
N LEU A 82 5.99 -8.46 -0.54
CA LEU A 82 7.15 -7.58 -0.60
C LEU A 82 6.61 -6.16 -0.75
N ASP A 83 6.85 -5.34 0.25
CA ASP A 83 6.22 -4.03 0.30
C ASP A 83 7.15 -3.02 1.00
N SER A 84 6.59 -1.91 1.48
CA SER A 84 7.40 -0.84 2.08
C SER A 84 8.29 -1.31 3.21
N ARG A 85 7.92 -2.39 3.90
CA ARG A 85 8.76 -2.94 4.99
C ARG A 85 10.13 -3.37 4.47
N TYR A 86 10.21 -3.77 3.21
CA TYR A 86 11.40 -4.41 2.62
C TYR A 86 12.05 -3.56 1.55
N TRP A 87 11.35 -2.63 0.93
CA TRP A 87 11.88 -1.87 -0.20
C TRP A 87 12.94 -0.88 0.26
N LYS A 88 13.99 -0.75 -0.55
CA LYS A 88 15.03 0.25 -0.29
C LYS A 88 14.45 1.65 -0.36
N ASN A 89 13.68 1.95 -1.42
CA ASN A 89 12.91 3.18 -1.50
C ASN A 89 11.56 2.91 -0.86
N THR A 90 11.54 3.04 0.45
CA THR A 90 10.45 2.57 1.30
C THR A 90 9.11 3.20 0.98
N TYR A 91 9.11 4.50 0.73
CA TYR A 91 7.87 5.28 0.68
C TYR A 91 7.48 5.55 -0.76
N VAL A 92 6.16 5.54 -1.02
CA VAL A 92 5.62 5.78 -2.35
C VAL A 92 5.14 7.21 -2.41
N ALA A 93 5.66 7.98 -3.37
CA ALA A 93 5.28 9.36 -3.55
C ALA A 93 3.85 9.45 -4.06
N LYS A 94 3.14 10.48 -3.61
CA LYS A 94 1.74 10.70 -3.99
C LYS A 94 1.55 10.71 -5.50
N ASP A 95 2.48 11.32 -6.23
CA ASP A 95 2.34 11.43 -7.68
C ASP A 95 2.62 10.11 -8.41
N LYS A 96 3.03 9.07 -7.72
CA LYS A 96 3.18 7.73 -8.29
C LYS A 96 1.90 6.91 -8.19
N ILE A 97 0.91 7.39 -7.47
CA ILE A 97 -0.37 6.67 -7.33
C ILE A 97 -1.26 7.03 -8.50
N LEU A 98 -1.75 6.02 -9.18
CA LEU A 98 -2.51 6.17 -10.43
C LEU A 98 -4.00 5.99 -10.24
N ALA A 99 -4.41 5.18 -9.27
CA ALA A 99 -5.83 4.85 -9.11
C ALA A 99 -6.08 4.31 -7.73
N LYS A 100 -7.32 4.44 -7.28
CA LYS A 100 -7.80 3.85 -6.04
C LYS A 100 -8.77 2.73 -6.40
N VAL A 101 -8.67 1.61 -5.70
CA VAL A 101 -9.51 0.44 -5.92
C VAL A 101 -10.68 0.51 -4.96
N ILE A 102 -11.89 0.34 -5.49
CA ILE A 102 -13.09 0.28 -4.69
C ILE A 102 -13.68 -1.11 -4.83
N PHE A 103 -13.80 -1.82 -3.69
CA PHE A 103 -14.37 -3.16 -3.66
C PHE A 103 -15.82 -3.08 -3.27
N ARG A 104 -16.64 -3.78 -4.05
CA ARG A 104 -18.05 -4.00 -3.74
C ARG A 104 -18.31 -5.44 -4.19
N SER A 105 -19.41 -5.68 -4.88
CA SER A 105 -19.57 -6.95 -5.58
C SER A 105 -18.60 -7.05 -6.75
N LYS A 106 -18.09 -5.91 -7.20
CA LYS A 106 -17.10 -5.80 -8.27
C LYS A 106 -15.98 -4.89 -7.81
N VAL A 107 -14.88 -4.90 -8.57
CA VAL A 107 -13.76 -3.98 -8.35
C VAL A 107 -13.92 -2.82 -9.30
N TYR A 108 -13.86 -1.61 -8.77
CA TYR A 108 -13.91 -0.37 -9.54
C TYR A 108 -12.63 0.41 -9.33
N LEU A 109 -12.18 1.11 -10.37
CA LEU A 109 -10.96 1.90 -10.32
C LEU A 109 -11.29 3.37 -10.47
N HIS A 110 -10.62 4.20 -9.68
CA HIS A 110 -10.68 5.66 -9.80
C HIS A 110 -9.35 6.13 -10.35
N PHE A 111 -9.39 6.88 -11.45
CA PHE A 111 -8.19 7.26 -12.15
C PHE A 111 -7.75 8.67 -11.79
N HIS A 112 -6.45 8.88 -11.75
CA HIS A 112 -5.87 10.18 -11.43
C HIS A 112 -5.14 10.84 -12.58
N LEU A 113 -4.56 10.08 -13.46
CA LEU A 113 -3.67 10.64 -14.48
C LEU A 113 -4.10 10.33 -15.88
N GLY A 114 -5.39 10.10 -16.08
CA GLY A 114 -5.92 9.93 -17.42
C GLY A 114 -5.63 8.59 -18.07
N LEU A 115 -5.34 7.57 -17.28
CA LEU A 115 -5.24 6.23 -17.82
C LEU A 115 -6.61 5.79 -18.31
N SER A 116 -6.63 4.97 -19.37
CA SER A 116 -7.89 4.42 -19.84
C SER A 116 -8.35 3.31 -18.88
N ASP A 117 -9.65 3.07 -18.85
CA ASP A 117 -10.21 2.00 -18.02
C ASP A 117 -9.55 0.66 -18.33
N LYS A 118 -9.36 0.39 -19.61
CA LYS A 118 -8.82 -0.89 -20.02
C LYS A 118 -7.40 -1.08 -19.51
N ASP A 119 -6.57 -0.06 -19.68
CA ASP A 119 -5.17 -0.15 -19.26
C ASP A 119 -5.06 -0.36 -17.76
N SER A 120 -5.85 0.38 -16.99
CA SER A 120 -5.79 0.26 -15.54
C SER A 120 -6.29 -1.10 -15.06
N GLN A 121 -7.31 -1.64 -15.70
CA GLN A 121 -7.84 -2.94 -15.31
C GLN A 121 -6.86 -4.05 -15.62
N ASP A 122 -6.19 -3.98 -16.76
CA ASP A 122 -5.18 -4.97 -17.12
C ASP A 122 -4.01 -4.92 -16.14
N ASP A 123 -3.55 -3.73 -15.80
CA ASP A 123 -2.46 -3.55 -14.86
C ASP A 123 -2.84 -4.07 -13.48
N MET A 124 -4.06 -3.77 -13.04
CA MET A 124 -4.55 -4.23 -11.74
C MET A 124 -4.58 -5.75 -11.66
N ALA A 125 -5.04 -6.40 -12.74
CA ALA A 125 -5.07 -7.85 -12.77
C ALA A 125 -3.66 -8.42 -12.68
N ALA A 126 -2.70 -7.82 -13.34
CA ALA A 126 -1.31 -8.27 -13.30
C ALA A 126 -0.71 -8.13 -11.91
N GLN A 127 -1.11 -7.12 -11.15
CA GLN A 127 -0.52 -6.84 -9.84
C GLN A 127 -1.16 -7.63 -8.70
N LYS A 128 -2.35 -8.18 -8.90
CA LYS A 128 -3.05 -8.90 -7.83
C LYS A 128 -2.24 -10.05 -7.27
N GLY A 129 -1.43 -10.69 -8.09
CA GLY A 129 -0.60 -11.79 -7.63
C GLY A 129 0.50 -11.38 -6.68
N GLU A 130 0.75 -10.10 -6.54
CA GLU A 130 1.82 -9.58 -5.69
C GLU A 130 1.38 -9.30 -4.27
N ASN A 131 0.12 -9.34 -4.01
CA ASN A 131 -0.40 -9.19 -2.67
C ASN A 131 -0.47 -10.54 -2.01
#